data_da73bdb1325ebaa818b1e3660f2b2ad9
#
_entry.id   da73bdb1325ebaa818b1e3660f2b2ad9
#
_cell.length_a   1.000
_cell.length_b   1.000
_cell.length_c   1.000
_cell.angle_alpha   90.00
_cell.angle_beta   90.00
_cell.angle_gamma   90.00
#
_symmetry.space_group_name_H-M   'P 1'
#
loop_
_entity.id
_entity.type
_entity.pdbx_description
1 polymer ?
#
loop_
_entity_poly.entity_id
_entity_poly.type
_entity_poly.pdbx_seq_one_letter_code
_entity_poly.pdbx_strand_id
1 'polypeptide(L)'
;MNWFPSTGSITFQGNPRSAEQLKLLVEGLLISGTDSEHPYIEQTSIEVEAAFAELSTSSTETGAYFLDDSYSDSELIIGLVGTIGTNLNEIARLIEERLYKFNYTTENIKISTDIISTLGSPLSSTDEFARISSFMEEGNNLRKNSKDNSILALGAAARINFLRGKQEALRRKAFIINSLKNPAEVQRLRKIYSNGFFLIGVHADHTRRHDYLTKEKSIPEEQASKLIDRDADERDDYGQHTKDTYHLSDFFIDYNGNSDSLKKQIWRVFDLLFGKPYVTPTFDEYAMFMAFSASLRSADLSRQVGAVLTKDRCIVSTGANDVPKAHGGLYWPEVDDVTQEIVDAKDGRDYMRGEDSNATQKKLIIDSILEVIPEEYKEKLKPLIKSSKIKDITEYGRVVHAEMEALLSSSRLGISTYGSDLYCTTFPCHNCAKHIVAAGIKRVVYVEPYPKSKALDFHSDSISLNQRSSNVVFAPFIGVGPRSFFNLFSTNLGSGYPVTRKTEDGQALDWNESDAKLRTQMLPCSYIERETIAATLLSRYLEESQNDAH
;
A
#
# COMPACT_ATOMS: atom_id res chain seq x y z
N MET A 1 -1.44 8.86 26.43
CA MET A 1 -1.95 8.17 27.62
C MET A 1 -1.97 6.68 27.35
N ASN A 2 -1.26 5.88 28.15
CA ASN A 2 -1.26 4.43 28.03
C ASN A 2 -1.84 3.84 29.31
N TRP A 3 -2.88 3.02 29.18
CA TRP A 3 -3.51 2.29 30.29
C TRP A 3 -3.06 0.84 30.29
N PHE A 4 -2.67 0.35 31.47
CA PHE A 4 -2.23 -1.03 31.69
C PHE A 4 -3.27 -1.77 32.56
N PRO A 5 -4.20 -2.54 31.97
CA PRO A 5 -5.29 -3.18 32.70
C PRO A 5 -4.82 -4.11 33.81
N SER A 6 -3.69 -4.78 33.62
CA SER A 6 -3.13 -5.75 34.59
C SER A 6 -2.61 -5.11 35.89
N THR A 7 -2.27 -3.83 35.88
CA THR A 7 -1.72 -3.11 37.03
C THR A 7 -2.62 -1.96 37.49
N GLY A 8 -3.69 -1.66 36.74
CA GLY A 8 -4.53 -0.48 36.98
C GLY A 8 -3.80 0.86 36.86
N SER A 9 -2.60 0.86 36.22
CA SER A 9 -1.78 2.05 36.13
C SER A 9 -1.97 2.77 34.79
N ILE A 10 -1.91 4.10 34.83
CA ILE A 10 -1.97 4.97 33.66
C ILE A 10 -0.65 5.73 33.59
N THR A 11 0.01 5.71 32.41
CA THR A 11 1.20 6.50 32.16
C THR A 11 0.93 7.57 31.10
N PHE A 12 1.49 8.75 31.33
CA PHE A 12 1.38 9.89 30.43
C PHE A 12 2.76 10.16 29.79
N GLN A 13 2.81 10.17 28.46
CA GLN A 13 4.01 10.50 27.69
C GLN A 13 3.72 11.72 26.83
N GLY A 14 4.61 12.71 26.83
CA GLY A 14 4.51 13.95 26.05
C GLY A 14 5.32 15.08 26.67
N ASN A 15 5.05 16.31 26.25
CA ASN A 15 5.63 17.49 26.87
C ASN A 15 5.31 17.47 28.38
N PRO A 16 6.32 17.64 29.29
CA PRO A 16 6.13 17.50 30.74
C PRO A 16 4.93 18.29 31.29
N ARG A 17 4.72 19.51 30.82
CA ARG A 17 3.56 20.34 31.23
C ARG A 17 2.24 19.77 30.83
N SER A 18 2.12 19.29 29.58
CA SER A 18 0.85 18.71 29.07
C SER A 18 0.56 17.34 29.68
N ALA A 19 1.59 16.55 29.98
CA ALA A 19 1.44 15.26 30.64
C ALA A 19 0.98 15.41 32.10
N GLU A 20 1.46 16.42 32.79
CA GLU A 20 1.10 16.72 34.19
C GLU A 20 -0.31 17.30 34.29
N GLN A 21 -0.71 18.17 33.36
CA GLN A 21 -2.08 18.66 33.26
C GLN A 21 -3.09 17.56 32.95
N LEU A 22 -2.76 16.64 32.03
CA LEU A 22 -3.62 15.49 31.70
C LEU A 22 -3.72 14.51 32.85
N LYS A 23 -2.66 14.34 33.63
CA LYS A 23 -2.63 13.51 34.83
C LYS A 23 -3.57 14.05 35.90
N LEU A 24 -3.51 15.35 36.20
CA LEU A 24 -4.40 16.04 37.16
C LEU A 24 -5.88 15.93 36.72
N LEU A 25 -6.16 16.04 35.43
CA LEU A 25 -7.51 15.95 34.88
C LEU A 25 -8.11 14.54 35.01
N VAL A 26 -7.31 13.51 34.79
CA VAL A 26 -7.74 12.10 34.94
C VAL A 26 -7.88 11.73 36.42
N GLU A 27 -6.97 12.18 37.28
CA GLU A 27 -7.06 11.99 38.73
C GLU A 27 -8.30 12.70 39.30
N GLY A 28 -8.62 13.92 38.82
CA GLY A 28 -9.85 14.63 39.20
C GLY A 28 -11.13 13.91 38.77
N LEU A 29 -11.16 13.32 37.58
CA LEU A 29 -12.30 12.53 37.07
C LEU A 29 -12.48 11.20 37.81
N LEU A 30 -11.40 10.57 38.30
CA LEU A 30 -11.45 9.34 39.05
C LEU A 30 -11.93 9.56 40.52
N ILE A 31 -11.65 10.73 41.09
CA ILE A 31 -12.04 11.11 42.44
C ILE A 31 -13.51 11.56 42.50
N SER A 32 -14.06 12.12 41.42
CA SER A 32 -15.47 12.56 41.36
C SER A 32 -16.50 11.40 41.34
N GLY A 33 -16.05 10.17 41.33
CA GLY A 33 -16.92 8.94 41.39
C GLY A 33 -17.24 8.39 42.79
N THR A 34 -16.65 8.97 43.86
CA THR A 34 -16.92 8.48 45.24
C THR A 34 -17.08 9.62 46.22
N ASP A 35 -18.29 9.81 46.66
CA ASP A 35 -18.80 10.60 47.82
C ASP A 35 -18.29 12.04 48.02
N SER A 36 -19.30 12.91 48.05
CA SER A 36 -19.26 14.34 48.42
C SER A 36 -18.80 14.55 49.84
N GLU A 37 -17.68 15.20 50.03
CA GLU A 37 -17.29 16.13 51.11
C GLU A 37 -15.77 16.21 51.24
N HIS A 38 -15.12 16.99 50.37
CA HIS A 38 -13.77 17.48 50.66
C HIS A 38 -13.53 18.87 50.00
N PRO A 39 -12.98 19.84 50.77
CA PRO A 39 -12.70 21.21 50.26
C PRO A 39 -11.60 21.31 49.21
N TYR A 40 -11.03 20.19 48.80
CA TYR A 40 -10.03 20.10 47.72
C TYR A 40 -10.67 20.14 46.30
N ILE A 41 -12.01 19.92 46.18
CA ILE A 41 -12.71 19.81 44.89
C ILE A 41 -12.94 21.20 44.29
N GLU A 42 -13.12 22.24 45.08
CA GLU A 42 -13.34 23.61 44.56
C GLU A 42 -12.06 24.20 43.93
N GLN A 43 -10.87 23.93 44.52
CA GLN A 43 -9.60 24.40 43.97
C GLN A 43 -9.20 23.64 42.69
N THR A 44 -9.47 22.33 42.62
CA THR A 44 -9.18 21.51 41.44
C THR A 44 -10.14 21.80 40.28
N SER A 45 -11.39 22.13 40.54
CA SER A 45 -12.35 22.55 39.51
C SER A 45 -12.01 23.91 38.90
N ILE A 46 -11.52 24.85 39.71
CA ILE A 46 -11.08 26.17 39.23
C ILE A 46 -9.78 26.06 38.42
N GLU A 47 -8.85 25.20 38.80
CA GLU A 47 -7.61 24.95 38.04
C GLU A 47 -7.88 24.19 36.76
N VAL A 48 -8.83 23.26 36.76
CA VAL A 48 -9.30 22.53 35.55
C VAL A 48 -10.06 23.47 34.62
N GLU A 49 -10.93 24.32 35.10
CA GLU A 49 -11.62 25.34 34.28
C GLU A 49 -10.62 26.39 33.73
N ALA A 50 -9.62 26.81 34.52
CA ALA A 50 -8.56 27.70 34.07
C ALA A 50 -7.65 27.02 33.02
N ALA A 51 -7.31 25.74 33.19
CA ALA A 51 -6.55 24.97 32.22
C ALA A 51 -7.37 24.74 30.94
N PHE A 52 -8.67 24.51 31.03
CA PHE A 52 -9.57 24.44 29.88
C PHE A 52 -9.72 25.81 29.20
N ALA A 53 -9.78 26.89 29.97
CA ALA A 53 -9.83 28.25 29.42
C ALA A 53 -8.51 28.63 28.72
N GLU A 54 -7.33 28.23 29.24
CA GLU A 54 -6.04 28.43 28.58
C GLU A 54 -5.89 27.57 27.34
N LEU A 55 -6.39 26.31 27.34
CA LEU A 55 -6.45 25.45 26.17
C LEU A 55 -7.43 26.00 25.12
N SER A 56 -8.54 26.59 25.55
CA SER A 56 -9.52 27.19 24.64
C SER A 56 -9.09 28.56 24.12
N THR A 57 -8.22 29.30 24.81
CA THR A 57 -7.69 30.58 24.33
C THR A 57 -6.45 30.43 23.45
N SER A 58 -5.74 29.31 23.53
CA SER A 58 -4.59 29.01 22.65
C SER A 58 -4.97 28.21 21.39
N SER A 59 -6.11 27.55 21.39
CA SER A 59 -6.69 26.90 20.21
C SER A 59 -7.99 27.64 19.89
N THR A 60 -7.87 28.66 19.06
CA THR A 60 -8.96 29.25 18.32
C THR A 60 -10.08 28.25 17.99
N GLU A 61 -11.30 28.72 17.78
CA GLU A 61 -12.51 28.02 17.33
C GLU A 61 -12.32 26.85 16.34
N THR A 62 -11.10 26.69 15.81
CA THR A 62 -10.66 25.63 14.89
C THR A 62 -10.59 24.23 15.52
N GLY A 63 -10.36 24.10 16.82
CA GLY A 63 -10.16 22.76 17.44
C GLY A 63 -11.44 21.91 17.54
N ALA A 64 -12.60 22.52 17.71
CA ALA A 64 -13.88 21.82 17.82
C ALA A 64 -14.36 21.24 16.49
N TYR A 65 -14.05 21.89 15.36
CA TYR A 65 -14.41 21.40 14.03
C TYR A 65 -13.80 20.06 13.66
N PHE A 66 -12.68 19.68 14.24
CA PHE A 66 -11.98 18.43 13.90
C PHE A 66 -12.57 17.20 14.57
N LEU A 67 -13.37 17.38 15.60
CA LEU A 67 -14.09 16.32 16.30
C LEU A 67 -15.54 16.18 15.83
N ASP A 68 -16.00 17.10 14.99
CA ASP A 68 -17.33 17.08 14.41
C ASP A 68 -17.30 16.29 13.09
N ASP A 69 -18.20 15.31 12.93
CA ASP A 69 -18.42 14.56 11.68
C ASP A 69 -18.80 15.49 10.50
N SER A 70 -19.05 16.78 10.78
CA SER A 70 -19.38 17.80 9.78
C SER A 70 -18.17 18.41 9.05
N TYR A 71 -16.93 18.12 9.45
CA TYR A 71 -15.75 18.67 8.80
C TYR A 71 -15.69 18.28 7.32
N SER A 72 -15.98 19.25 6.45
CA SER A 72 -16.16 19.01 5.01
C SER A 72 -14.96 19.42 4.16
N ASP A 73 -13.99 20.10 4.75
CA ASP A 73 -12.95 20.83 4.01
C ASP A 73 -11.56 20.20 4.14
N SER A 74 -11.50 18.89 4.40
CA SER A 74 -10.25 18.15 4.56
C SER A 74 -9.32 18.29 3.34
N GLU A 75 -8.02 18.38 3.60
CA GLU A 75 -7.01 18.19 2.56
C GLU A 75 -7.00 16.74 2.06
N LEU A 76 -6.46 16.52 0.86
CA LEU A 76 -6.33 15.22 0.23
C LEU A 76 -4.93 15.08 -0.37
N ILE A 77 -4.25 13.97 -0.09
CA ILE A 77 -2.93 13.67 -0.63
C ILE A 77 -3.03 12.44 -1.56
N ILE A 78 -2.64 12.62 -2.81
CA ILE A 78 -2.71 11.58 -3.84
C ILE A 78 -1.29 11.28 -4.33
N GLY A 79 -0.83 10.04 -4.16
CA GLY A 79 0.38 9.55 -4.80
C GLY A 79 0.08 8.87 -6.13
N LEU A 80 0.92 9.09 -7.12
CA LEU A 80 0.85 8.38 -8.40
C LEU A 80 2.07 7.48 -8.56
N VAL A 81 1.85 6.23 -8.93
CA VAL A 81 2.89 5.27 -9.29
C VAL A 81 2.58 4.63 -10.63
N GLY A 82 3.57 4.57 -11.49
CA GLY A 82 3.51 3.92 -12.79
C GLY A 82 4.92 3.64 -13.31
N THR A 83 5.05 2.60 -14.13
CA THR A 83 6.32 2.27 -14.78
C THR A 83 6.66 3.34 -15.83
N ILE A 84 7.94 3.43 -16.17
CA ILE A 84 8.40 4.38 -17.19
C ILE A 84 7.63 4.20 -18.51
N GLY A 85 7.37 5.30 -19.20
CA GLY A 85 6.51 5.30 -20.38
C GLY A 85 5.02 5.40 -20.08
N THR A 86 4.62 5.45 -18.80
CA THR A 86 3.24 5.77 -18.40
C THR A 86 3.07 7.30 -18.29
N ASN A 87 2.08 7.86 -19.01
CA ASN A 87 1.81 9.30 -18.97
C ASN A 87 1.07 9.73 -17.70
N LEU A 88 1.81 9.79 -16.57
CA LEU A 88 1.24 10.21 -15.29
C LEU A 88 0.77 11.68 -15.28
N ASN A 89 1.27 12.52 -16.18
CA ASN A 89 0.79 13.91 -16.28
C ASN A 89 -0.65 13.98 -16.80
N GLU A 90 -1.04 13.10 -17.73
CA GLU A 90 -2.43 13.00 -18.19
C GLU A 90 -3.35 12.54 -17.06
N ILE A 91 -2.89 11.57 -16.27
CA ILE A 91 -3.62 11.09 -15.07
C ILE A 91 -3.81 12.24 -14.08
N ALA A 92 -2.75 12.97 -13.75
CA ALA A 92 -2.82 14.11 -12.84
C ALA A 92 -3.83 15.17 -13.33
N ARG A 93 -3.78 15.53 -14.63
CA ARG A 93 -4.72 16.47 -15.23
C ARG A 93 -6.19 16.01 -15.13
N LEU A 94 -6.47 14.74 -15.37
CA LEU A 94 -7.82 14.19 -15.23
C LEU A 94 -8.28 14.19 -13.77
N ILE A 95 -7.37 13.92 -12.83
CA ILE A 95 -7.64 14.02 -11.40
C ILE A 95 -7.97 15.47 -11.02
N GLU A 96 -7.23 16.45 -11.49
CA GLU A 96 -7.50 17.89 -11.31
C GLU A 96 -8.86 18.26 -11.85
N GLU A 97 -9.19 17.83 -13.10
CA GLU A 97 -10.52 18.05 -13.70
C GLU A 97 -11.66 17.49 -12.85
N ARG A 98 -11.46 16.28 -12.27
CA ARG A 98 -12.48 15.65 -11.41
C ARG A 98 -12.62 16.35 -10.07
N LEU A 99 -11.50 16.66 -9.41
CA LEU A 99 -11.48 17.33 -8.11
C LEU A 99 -12.08 18.74 -8.16
N TYR A 100 -11.93 19.43 -9.27
CA TYR A 100 -12.59 20.74 -9.49
C TYR A 100 -14.12 20.66 -9.35
N LYS A 101 -14.75 19.54 -9.74
CA LYS A 101 -16.20 19.32 -9.56
C LYS A 101 -16.60 19.20 -8.10
N PHE A 102 -15.69 18.81 -7.23
CA PHE A 102 -15.86 18.74 -5.78
C PHE A 102 -15.38 20.02 -5.06
N ASN A 103 -15.18 21.10 -5.80
CA ASN A 103 -14.68 22.38 -5.29
C ASN A 103 -13.28 22.30 -4.65
N TYR A 104 -12.45 21.34 -5.07
CA TYR A 104 -11.06 21.23 -4.65
C TYR A 104 -10.13 21.99 -5.59
N THR A 105 -9.18 22.72 -5.01
CA THR A 105 -8.01 23.22 -5.73
C THR A 105 -6.90 22.20 -5.64
N THR A 106 -6.06 22.11 -6.67
CA THR A 106 -5.01 21.09 -6.76
C THR A 106 -3.63 21.71 -6.83
N GLU A 107 -2.63 20.96 -6.39
CA GLU A 107 -1.22 21.26 -6.57
C GLU A 107 -0.50 19.98 -7.01
N ASN A 108 0.19 20.02 -8.14
CA ASN A 108 0.90 18.88 -8.68
C ASN A 108 2.39 18.99 -8.35
N ILE A 109 2.90 18.10 -7.52
CA ILE A 109 4.29 18.02 -7.08
C ILE A 109 4.98 16.89 -7.87
N LYS A 110 5.85 17.26 -8.78
CA LYS A 110 6.63 16.31 -9.57
C LYS A 110 7.94 15.98 -8.84
N ILE A 111 8.09 14.72 -8.46
CA ILE A 111 9.31 14.26 -7.75
C ILE A 111 10.58 14.63 -8.52
N SER A 112 10.58 14.50 -9.86
CA SER A 112 11.77 14.82 -10.68
C SER A 112 12.13 16.30 -10.64
N THR A 113 11.21 17.17 -11.03
CA THR A 113 11.52 18.61 -11.23
C THR A 113 11.45 19.42 -9.94
N ASP A 114 10.56 19.07 -9.02
CA ASP A 114 10.31 19.91 -7.85
C ASP A 114 11.10 19.44 -6.62
N ILE A 115 11.47 18.15 -6.58
CA ILE A 115 12.19 17.56 -5.44
C ILE A 115 13.63 17.21 -5.83
N ILE A 116 13.86 16.35 -6.83
CA ILE A 116 15.22 15.92 -7.21
C ILE A 116 16.04 17.11 -7.68
N SER A 117 15.51 18.01 -8.51
CA SER A 117 16.24 19.19 -8.96
C SER A 117 16.54 20.20 -7.83
N THR A 118 15.78 20.15 -6.73
CA THR A 118 15.99 21.05 -5.58
C THR A 118 16.99 20.47 -4.58
N LEU A 119 16.98 19.15 -4.38
CA LEU A 119 17.85 18.45 -3.41
C LEU A 119 19.19 18.03 -4.02
N GLY A 120 19.22 17.77 -5.32
CA GLY A 120 20.38 17.28 -6.04
C GLY A 120 21.04 18.34 -6.92
N SER A 121 21.89 17.88 -7.84
CA SER A 121 22.54 18.74 -8.81
C SER A 121 21.55 19.26 -9.86
N PRO A 122 21.69 20.50 -10.34
CA PRO A 122 20.86 21.01 -11.43
C PRO A 122 20.99 20.15 -12.69
N LEU A 123 19.90 19.59 -13.14
CA LEU A 123 19.85 18.73 -14.32
C LEU A 123 19.28 19.51 -15.49
N SER A 124 20.11 19.80 -16.49
CA SER A 124 19.69 20.40 -17.76
C SER A 124 20.13 19.52 -18.91
N SER A 125 19.20 18.99 -19.67
CA SER A 125 19.48 18.31 -20.95
C SER A 125 18.38 18.62 -21.93
N THR A 126 18.77 18.87 -23.18
CA THR A 126 17.86 19.02 -24.32
C THR A 126 17.42 17.68 -24.89
N ASP A 127 18.16 16.60 -24.58
CA ASP A 127 17.82 15.23 -24.94
C ASP A 127 16.95 14.59 -23.87
N GLU A 128 15.77 14.12 -24.25
CA GLU A 128 14.77 13.57 -23.32
C GLU A 128 15.21 12.25 -22.67
N PHE A 129 15.96 11.41 -23.41
CA PHE A 129 16.55 10.18 -22.85
C PHE A 129 17.57 10.49 -21.76
N ALA A 130 18.51 11.41 -22.06
CA ALA A 130 19.52 11.83 -21.10
C ALA A 130 18.88 12.48 -19.86
N ARG A 131 17.85 13.30 -20.07
CA ARG A 131 17.10 13.94 -18.98
C ARG A 131 16.45 12.91 -18.05
N ILE A 132 15.74 11.94 -18.61
CA ILE A 132 15.09 10.87 -17.82
C ILE A 132 16.13 10.04 -17.09
N SER A 133 17.19 9.60 -17.79
CA SER A 133 18.27 8.80 -17.20
C SER A 133 18.96 9.52 -16.04
N SER A 134 19.22 10.82 -16.20
CA SER A 134 19.84 11.65 -15.15
C SER A 134 18.95 11.79 -13.92
N PHE A 135 17.63 11.97 -14.09
CA PHE A 135 16.69 11.99 -12.95
C PHE A 135 16.61 10.65 -12.22
N MET A 136 16.65 9.53 -12.96
CA MET A 136 16.69 8.20 -12.34
C MET A 136 17.95 8.04 -11.49
N GLU A 137 19.10 8.41 -12.05
CA GLU A 137 20.40 8.30 -11.37
C GLU A 137 20.50 9.22 -10.15
N GLU A 138 20.11 10.48 -10.30
CA GLU A 138 20.16 11.44 -9.20
C GLU A 138 19.20 11.06 -8.07
N GLY A 139 18.01 10.54 -8.39
CA GLY A 139 17.09 9.99 -7.39
C GLY A 139 17.72 8.83 -6.61
N ASN A 140 18.46 7.93 -7.27
CA ASN A 140 19.18 6.83 -6.62
C ASN A 140 20.33 7.37 -5.75
N ASN A 141 21.08 8.35 -6.25
CA ASN A 141 22.16 8.99 -5.49
C ASN A 141 21.65 9.66 -4.22
N LEU A 142 20.53 10.39 -4.29
CA LEU A 142 19.91 11.00 -3.11
C LEU A 142 19.52 9.96 -2.06
N ARG A 143 18.90 8.83 -2.46
CA ARG A 143 18.58 7.73 -1.54
C ARG A 143 19.84 7.10 -0.94
N LYS A 144 20.85 6.86 -1.75
CA LYS A 144 22.12 6.25 -1.33
C LYS A 144 22.88 7.15 -0.35
N ASN A 145 23.01 8.43 -0.68
CA ASN A 145 23.75 9.40 0.15
C ASN A 145 23.06 9.63 1.50
N SER A 146 21.74 9.73 1.50
CA SER A 146 20.95 9.87 2.74
C SER A 146 20.82 8.56 3.52
N LYS A 147 21.13 7.41 2.91
CA LYS A 147 20.83 6.06 3.45
C LYS A 147 19.33 5.88 3.79
N ASP A 148 18.46 6.66 3.16
CA ASP A 148 17.02 6.61 3.36
C ASP A 148 16.28 6.53 2.02
N ASN A 149 15.70 5.38 1.72
CA ASN A 149 14.91 5.15 0.51
C ASN A 149 13.64 6.01 0.43
N SER A 150 13.25 6.67 1.52
CA SER A 150 12.08 7.56 1.58
C SER A 150 12.43 9.05 1.47
N ILE A 151 13.68 9.42 1.20
CA ILE A 151 14.13 10.83 1.20
C ILE A 151 13.30 11.71 0.25
N LEU A 152 12.90 11.19 -0.93
CA LEU A 152 12.09 11.94 -1.88
C LEU A 152 10.66 12.18 -1.40
N ALA A 153 10.12 11.26 -0.58
CA ALA A 153 8.83 11.48 0.08
C ALA A 153 8.93 12.53 1.19
N LEU A 154 10.05 12.59 1.93
CA LEU A 154 10.30 13.68 2.87
C LEU A 154 10.39 15.03 2.15
N GLY A 155 11.05 15.09 0.99
CA GLY A 155 11.08 16.26 0.13
C GLY A 155 9.69 16.71 -0.32
N ALA A 156 8.84 15.77 -0.75
CA ALA A 156 7.46 16.06 -1.12
C ALA A 156 6.65 16.61 0.07
N ALA A 157 6.76 15.99 1.25
CA ALA A 157 6.09 16.46 2.46
C ALA A 157 6.58 17.86 2.89
N ALA A 158 7.89 18.12 2.79
CA ALA A 158 8.45 19.45 3.06
C ALA A 158 7.94 20.50 2.07
N ARG A 159 7.81 20.14 0.78
CA ARG A 159 7.22 21.01 -0.25
C ARG A 159 5.75 21.34 0.06
N ILE A 160 4.96 20.35 0.46
CA ILE A 160 3.56 20.55 0.88
C ILE A 160 3.51 21.50 2.09
N ASN A 161 4.35 21.27 3.10
CA ASN A 161 4.44 22.13 4.28
C ASN A 161 4.79 23.57 3.90
N PHE A 162 5.75 23.77 3.00
CA PHE A 162 6.13 25.08 2.49
C PHE A 162 4.97 25.78 1.76
N LEU A 163 4.26 25.06 0.91
CA LEU A 163 3.11 25.59 0.15
C LEU A 163 1.93 25.95 1.07
N ARG A 164 1.78 25.24 2.19
CA ARG A 164 0.75 25.53 3.20
C ARG A 164 1.05 26.84 3.96
N GLY A 165 2.31 27.17 4.20
CA GLY A 165 2.75 28.44 4.79
C GLY A 165 2.53 28.52 6.30
N LYS A 166 1.33 28.82 6.78
CA LYS A 166 1.03 29.13 8.19
C LYS A 166 0.77 27.93 9.10
N GLN A 167 1.13 26.71 8.71
CA GLN A 167 0.85 25.46 9.45
C GLN A 167 -0.64 25.17 9.70
N GLU A 168 -1.53 25.82 8.98
CA GLU A 168 -2.96 25.55 9.00
C GLU A 168 -3.36 24.67 7.82
N ALA A 169 -4.32 23.76 8.00
CA ALA A 169 -4.87 22.96 6.91
C ALA A 169 -5.56 23.86 5.87
N LEU A 170 -5.27 23.61 4.61
CA LEU A 170 -5.90 24.34 3.51
C LEU A 170 -7.25 23.71 3.18
N ARG A 171 -8.30 24.53 3.19
CA ARG A 171 -9.65 24.06 2.90
C ARG A 171 -9.75 23.55 1.46
N ARG A 172 -10.29 22.35 1.27
CA ARG A 172 -10.52 21.70 -0.04
C ARG A 172 -9.29 21.81 -0.97
N LYS A 173 -8.12 21.49 -0.43
CA LYS A 173 -6.87 21.44 -1.18
C LYS A 173 -6.43 19.99 -1.37
N ALA A 174 -6.08 19.64 -2.61
CA ALA A 174 -5.49 18.34 -2.92
C ALA A 174 -4.06 18.52 -3.44
N PHE A 175 -3.15 17.68 -2.93
CA PHE A 175 -1.77 17.61 -3.40
C PHE A 175 -1.57 16.29 -4.16
N ILE A 176 -1.08 16.39 -5.40
CA ILE A 176 -0.81 15.23 -6.26
C ILE A 176 0.70 15.05 -6.33
N ILE A 177 1.21 13.98 -5.72
CA ILE A 177 2.64 13.62 -5.74
C ILE A 177 2.86 12.70 -6.93
N ASN A 178 3.52 13.24 -7.96
CA ASN A 178 3.66 12.57 -9.25
C ASN A 178 4.98 11.80 -9.32
N SER A 179 4.84 10.49 -9.55
CA SER A 179 5.94 9.54 -9.82
C SER A 179 6.69 9.04 -8.59
N LEU A 180 5.95 8.45 -7.63
CA LEU A 180 6.58 7.63 -6.57
C LEU A 180 7.17 6.35 -7.18
N LYS A 181 8.36 5.95 -6.73
CA LYS A 181 9.15 4.87 -7.33
C LYS A 181 9.72 3.85 -6.34
N ASN A 182 9.56 4.08 -5.03
CA ASN A 182 10.11 3.21 -4.00
C ASN A 182 9.05 2.92 -2.92
N PRO A 183 8.91 1.65 -2.44
CA PRO A 183 7.97 1.28 -1.38
C PRO A 183 8.13 2.11 -0.10
N ALA A 184 9.38 2.46 0.26
CA ALA A 184 9.65 3.27 1.44
C ALA A 184 9.03 4.67 1.35
N GLU A 185 8.94 5.26 0.15
CA GLU A 185 8.27 6.54 -0.08
C GLU A 185 6.79 6.46 0.28
N VAL A 186 6.11 5.41 -0.20
CA VAL A 186 4.70 5.16 0.08
C VAL A 186 4.46 4.92 1.57
N GLN A 187 5.30 4.09 2.21
CA GLN A 187 5.20 3.83 3.64
C GLN A 187 5.42 5.09 4.47
N ARG A 188 6.36 5.96 4.05
CA ARG A 188 6.62 7.24 4.72
C ARG A 188 5.42 8.18 4.60
N LEU A 189 4.86 8.36 3.41
CA LEU A 189 3.68 9.19 3.19
C LEU A 189 2.46 8.68 3.96
N ARG A 190 2.27 7.37 4.03
CA ARG A 190 1.22 6.77 4.87
C ARG A 190 1.41 7.03 6.36
N LYS A 191 2.67 7.06 6.86
CA LYS A 191 2.95 7.44 8.25
C LYS A 191 2.67 8.91 8.52
N ILE A 192 2.91 9.79 7.54
CA ILE A 192 2.67 11.24 7.68
C ILE A 192 1.18 11.55 7.60
N TYR A 193 0.49 11.08 6.54
CA TYR A 193 -0.87 11.49 6.20
C TYR A 193 -1.96 10.49 6.59
N SER A 194 -1.56 9.30 7.04
CA SER A 194 -2.48 8.25 7.52
C SER A 194 -3.59 7.93 6.49
N ASN A 195 -4.85 8.06 6.89
CA ASN A 195 -6.01 7.76 6.05
C ASN A 195 -6.31 8.83 4.97
N GLY A 196 -5.60 9.96 4.97
CA GLY A 196 -5.73 11.01 3.96
C GLY A 196 -4.81 10.84 2.76
N PHE A 197 -3.94 9.82 2.76
CA PHE A 197 -3.07 9.49 1.64
C PHE A 197 -3.62 8.30 0.86
N PHE A 198 -3.81 8.51 -0.44
CA PHE A 198 -4.24 7.47 -1.39
C PHE A 198 -3.22 7.33 -2.51
N LEU A 199 -2.83 6.10 -2.78
CA LEU A 199 -1.92 5.76 -3.87
C LEU A 199 -2.71 5.21 -5.06
N ILE A 200 -2.52 5.81 -6.23
CA ILE A 200 -3.09 5.35 -7.49
C ILE A 200 -1.99 4.71 -8.32
N GLY A 201 -2.09 3.40 -8.55
CA GLY A 201 -1.24 2.63 -9.43
C GLY A 201 -1.78 2.66 -10.86
N VAL A 202 -0.95 3.08 -11.80
CA VAL A 202 -1.33 3.16 -13.21
C VAL A 202 -0.61 2.07 -13.99
N HIS A 203 -1.40 1.13 -14.51
CA HIS A 203 -0.91 0.09 -15.41
C HIS A 203 -0.92 0.60 -16.85
N ALA A 204 0.16 0.35 -17.57
CA ALA A 204 0.23 0.49 -19.02
C ALA A 204 1.01 -0.70 -19.58
N ASP A 205 0.49 -1.33 -20.63
CA ASP A 205 1.17 -2.44 -21.27
C ASP A 205 2.50 -2.00 -21.92
N HIS A 206 3.35 -2.97 -22.24
CA HIS A 206 4.68 -2.69 -22.80
C HIS A 206 4.59 -1.89 -24.11
N THR A 207 3.66 -2.22 -25.00
CA THR A 207 3.48 -1.57 -26.29
C THR A 207 3.09 -0.10 -26.09
N ARG A 208 2.14 0.18 -25.21
CA ARG A 208 1.71 1.54 -24.91
C ARG A 208 2.83 2.39 -24.31
N ARG A 209 3.62 1.83 -23.40
CA ARG A 209 4.78 2.52 -22.80
C ARG A 209 5.85 2.84 -23.83
N HIS A 210 6.15 1.86 -24.68
CA HIS A 210 7.11 2.03 -25.77
C HIS A 210 6.66 3.10 -26.77
N ASP A 211 5.38 3.06 -27.17
CA ASP A 211 4.79 4.06 -28.05
C ASP A 211 4.82 5.47 -27.45
N TYR A 212 4.54 5.61 -26.17
CA TYR A 212 4.65 6.91 -25.49
C TYR A 212 6.07 7.47 -25.55
N LEU A 213 7.07 6.64 -25.24
CA LEU A 213 8.47 7.07 -25.25
C LEU A 213 8.96 7.40 -26.67
N THR A 214 8.59 6.59 -27.65
CA THR A 214 9.08 6.77 -29.02
C THR A 214 8.31 7.82 -29.82
N LYS A 215 6.96 7.81 -29.76
CA LYS A 215 6.11 8.67 -30.59
C LYS A 215 5.80 10.01 -29.92
N GLU A 216 5.56 10.03 -28.60
CA GLU A 216 5.19 11.26 -27.89
C GLU A 216 6.41 11.98 -27.30
N LYS A 217 7.46 11.24 -26.90
CA LYS A 217 8.71 11.77 -26.33
C LYS A 217 9.87 11.83 -27.33
N SER A 218 9.66 11.29 -28.52
CA SER A 218 10.67 11.26 -29.60
C SER A 218 12.00 10.61 -29.19
N ILE A 219 11.95 9.63 -28.29
CA ILE A 219 13.12 8.85 -27.87
C ILE A 219 13.34 7.72 -28.88
N PRO A 220 14.59 7.49 -29.38
CA PRO A 220 14.88 6.36 -30.25
C PRO A 220 14.50 5.01 -29.65
N GLU A 221 14.04 4.06 -30.47
CA GLU A 221 13.51 2.75 -30.02
C GLU A 221 14.46 1.98 -29.09
N GLU A 222 15.75 1.94 -29.43
CA GLU A 222 16.75 1.26 -28.59
C GLU A 222 16.91 1.91 -27.21
N GLN A 223 16.86 3.25 -27.16
CA GLN A 223 16.95 4.00 -25.91
C GLN A 223 15.66 3.85 -25.08
N ALA A 224 14.48 3.85 -25.72
CA ALA A 224 13.20 3.60 -25.06
C ALA A 224 13.18 2.22 -24.42
N SER A 225 13.64 1.19 -25.12
CA SER A 225 13.76 -0.17 -24.57
C SER A 225 14.72 -0.23 -23.38
N LYS A 226 15.89 0.42 -23.45
CA LYS A 226 16.84 0.51 -22.32
C LYS A 226 16.23 1.17 -21.08
N LEU A 227 15.42 2.22 -21.24
CA LEU A 227 14.73 2.85 -20.11
C LEU A 227 13.69 1.91 -19.49
N ILE A 228 12.90 1.21 -20.33
CA ILE A 228 11.89 0.27 -19.86
C ILE A 228 12.53 -0.90 -19.10
N ASP A 229 13.62 -1.46 -19.61
CA ASP A 229 14.35 -2.55 -18.97
C ASP A 229 14.96 -2.11 -17.63
N ARG A 230 15.56 -0.91 -17.59
CA ARG A 230 16.11 -0.34 -16.35
C ARG A 230 15.05 -0.16 -15.27
N ASP A 231 13.90 0.42 -15.60
CA ASP A 231 12.78 0.63 -14.64
C ASP A 231 12.18 -0.72 -14.15
N ALA A 232 12.31 -1.77 -14.97
CA ALA A 232 11.74 -3.08 -14.69
C ALA A 232 12.61 -3.93 -13.73
N ASP A 233 13.94 -3.81 -13.78
CA ASP A 233 14.87 -4.71 -13.07
C ASP A 233 16.08 -3.94 -12.48
N GLU A 234 15.84 -2.83 -11.81
CA GLU A 234 16.90 -2.12 -11.10
C GLU A 234 17.27 -2.88 -9.83
N ARG A 235 18.49 -3.47 -9.82
CA ARG A 235 18.96 -4.37 -8.74
C ARG A 235 19.61 -3.66 -7.56
N ASP A 236 19.76 -2.34 -7.64
CA ASP A 236 20.35 -1.54 -6.57
C ASP A 236 19.34 -1.40 -5.41
N ASP A 237 19.77 -1.64 -4.18
CA ASP A 237 18.95 -1.49 -2.96
C ASP A 237 18.42 -0.05 -2.80
N TYR A 238 19.09 0.93 -3.39
CA TYR A 238 18.68 2.34 -3.45
C TYR A 238 17.99 2.73 -4.77
N GLY A 239 17.76 1.74 -5.65
CA GLY A 239 17.18 1.91 -6.97
C GLY A 239 15.68 2.19 -6.99
N GLN A 240 15.16 2.25 -8.20
CA GLN A 240 13.72 2.32 -8.43
C GLN A 240 13.12 0.91 -8.31
N HIS A 241 12.20 0.74 -7.38
CA HIS A 241 11.43 -0.48 -7.17
C HIS A 241 9.97 -0.25 -7.54
N THR A 242 9.73 0.21 -8.76
CA THR A 242 8.41 0.62 -9.23
C THR A 242 7.39 -0.51 -9.15
N LYS A 243 7.79 -1.75 -9.48
CA LYS A 243 6.92 -2.93 -9.39
C LYS A 243 6.49 -3.21 -7.94
N ASP A 244 7.45 -3.11 -7.00
CA ASP A 244 7.21 -3.32 -5.58
C ASP A 244 6.43 -2.16 -4.94
N THR A 245 6.42 -1.00 -5.59
CA THR A 245 5.63 0.17 -5.18
C THR A 245 4.19 0.08 -5.69
N TYR A 246 4.01 -0.41 -6.91
CA TYR A 246 2.72 -0.47 -7.60
C TYR A 246 1.67 -1.29 -6.83
N HIS A 247 2.03 -2.46 -6.31
CA HIS A 247 1.08 -3.33 -5.59
C HIS A 247 0.60 -2.75 -4.25
N LEU A 248 1.28 -1.72 -3.72
CA LEU A 248 0.84 -0.99 -2.53
C LEU A 248 -0.33 -0.04 -2.79
N SER A 249 -0.79 0.08 -4.04
CA SER A 249 -1.82 1.04 -4.42
C SER A 249 -3.17 0.76 -3.78
N ASP A 250 -3.89 1.85 -3.52
CA ASP A 250 -5.26 1.84 -3.05
C ASP A 250 -6.25 1.69 -4.21
N PHE A 251 -5.84 2.19 -5.40
CA PHE A 251 -6.57 2.10 -6.65
C PHE A 251 -5.64 1.69 -7.79
N PHE A 252 -6.14 0.85 -8.68
CA PHE A 252 -5.43 0.38 -9.86
C PHE A 252 -6.19 0.82 -11.11
N ILE A 253 -5.52 1.58 -11.98
CA ILE A 253 -6.08 2.16 -13.21
C ILE A 253 -5.36 1.60 -14.42
N ASP A 254 -6.12 1.26 -15.47
CA ASP A 254 -5.59 0.80 -16.75
C ASP A 254 -5.48 1.96 -17.75
N TYR A 255 -4.24 2.28 -18.13
CA TYR A 255 -3.90 3.26 -19.14
C TYR A 255 -3.72 2.58 -20.51
N ASN A 256 -4.83 2.20 -21.13
CA ASN A 256 -4.87 1.45 -22.40
C ASN A 256 -4.95 2.33 -23.66
N GLY A 257 -4.78 3.64 -23.53
CA GLY A 257 -4.87 4.60 -24.64
C GLY A 257 -6.30 5.07 -24.97
N ASN A 258 -7.32 4.55 -24.27
CA ASN A 258 -8.69 5.04 -24.40
C ASN A 258 -8.98 6.08 -23.31
N SER A 259 -8.99 7.36 -23.71
CA SER A 259 -9.20 8.49 -22.78
C SER A 259 -10.56 8.46 -22.07
N ASP A 260 -11.63 7.99 -22.73
CA ASP A 260 -12.95 7.89 -22.12
C ASP A 260 -13.02 6.79 -21.06
N SER A 261 -12.37 5.65 -21.33
CA SER A 261 -12.25 4.57 -20.35
C SER A 261 -11.46 5.02 -19.13
N LEU A 262 -10.33 5.68 -19.35
CA LEU A 262 -9.49 6.23 -18.31
C LEU A 262 -10.25 7.26 -17.45
N LYS A 263 -10.96 8.17 -18.10
CA LYS A 263 -11.79 9.18 -17.44
C LYS A 263 -12.84 8.52 -16.54
N LYS A 264 -13.55 7.50 -17.02
CA LYS A 264 -14.55 6.77 -16.24
C LYS A 264 -13.95 6.07 -15.02
N GLN A 265 -12.77 5.47 -15.15
CA GLN A 265 -12.06 4.84 -14.03
C GLN A 265 -11.70 5.89 -12.95
N ILE A 266 -11.13 7.02 -13.35
CA ILE A 266 -10.77 8.11 -12.43
C ILE A 266 -12.03 8.67 -11.76
N TRP A 267 -13.10 8.95 -12.54
CA TRP A 267 -14.37 9.46 -11.98
C TRP A 267 -14.92 8.53 -10.89
N ARG A 268 -14.93 7.23 -11.15
CA ARG A 268 -15.39 6.22 -10.18
C ARG A 268 -14.56 6.20 -8.90
N VAL A 269 -13.24 6.36 -8.98
CA VAL A 269 -12.37 6.45 -7.81
C VAL A 269 -12.78 7.64 -6.92
N PHE A 270 -12.97 8.82 -7.52
CA PHE A 270 -13.35 10.01 -6.77
C PHE A 270 -14.80 9.98 -6.30
N ASP A 271 -15.72 9.41 -7.07
CA ASP A 271 -17.10 9.17 -6.61
C ASP A 271 -17.12 8.36 -5.31
N LEU A 272 -16.27 7.34 -5.19
CA LEU A 272 -16.12 6.55 -3.97
C LEU A 272 -15.46 7.33 -2.83
N LEU A 273 -14.38 8.06 -3.11
CA LEU A 273 -13.68 8.88 -2.12
C LEU A 273 -14.60 9.96 -1.53
N PHE A 274 -15.52 10.51 -2.33
CA PHE A 274 -16.50 11.50 -1.93
C PHE A 274 -17.87 10.92 -1.55
N GLY A 275 -17.91 9.63 -1.24
CA GLY A 275 -19.07 9.00 -0.60
C GLY A 275 -20.31 8.89 -1.46
N LYS A 276 -20.19 8.78 -2.80
CA LYS A 276 -21.35 8.54 -3.67
C LYS A 276 -22.04 7.22 -3.29
N PRO A 277 -23.31 7.26 -2.87
CA PRO A 277 -23.93 6.17 -2.12
C PRO A 277 -24.20 4.91 -2.96
N TYR A 278 -24.24 5.04 -4.29
CA TYR A 278 -24.67 3.94 -5.19
C TYR A 278 -23.52 3.27 -5.93
N VAL A 279 -22.26 3.66 -5.66
CA VAL A 279 -21.10 2.99 -6.23
C VAL A 279 -20.80 1.74 -5.41
N THR A 280 -21.02 0.59 -6.02
CA THR A 280 -20.77 -0.74 -5.42
C THR A 280 -19.55 -1.40 -6.05
N PRO A 281 -18.94 -2.41 -5.41
CA PRO A 281 -17.82 -3.14 -5.98
C PRO A 281 -18.18 -3.78 -7.32
N THR A 282 -17.21 -3.83 -8.23
CA THR A 282 -17.25 -4.77 -9.34
C THR A 282 -17.01 -6.19 -8.83
N PHE A 283 -17.32 -7.20 -9.65
CA PHE A 283 -17.06 -8.58 -9.25
C PHE A 283 -15.54 -8.83 -9.06
N ASP A 284 -14.69 -8.28 -9.93
CA ASP A 284 -13.23 -8.42 -9.82
C ASP A 284 -12.70 -7.79 -8.52
N GLU A 285 -13.21 -6.63 -8.13
CA GLU A 285 -12.85 -5.98 -6.85
C GLU A 285 -13.28 -6.82 -5.65
N TYR A 286 -14.49 -7.36 -5.67
CA TYR A 286 -14.99 -8.24 -4.61
C TYR A 286 -14.18 -9.54 -4.53
N ALA A 287 -13.94 -10.21 -5.65
CA ALA A 287 -13.18 -11.45 -5.70
C ALA A 287 -11.72 -11.25 -5.24
N MET A 288 -11.08 -10.13 -5.62
CA MET A 288 -9.73 -9.80 -5.18
C MET A 288 -9.68 -9.47 -3.68
N PHE A 289 -10.68 -8.77 -3.15
CA PHE A 289 -10.79 -8.55 -1.71
C PHE A 289 -10.95 -9.87 -0.94
N MET A 290 -11.73 -10.82 -1.47
CA MET A 290 -11.86 -12.15 -0.86
C MET A 290 -10.57 -12.96 -0.94
N ALA A 291 -9.79 -12.83 -2.03
CA ALA A 291 -8.46 -13.43 -2.13
C ALA A 291 -7.51 -12.85 -1.07
N PHE A 292 -7.51 -11.53 -0.90
CA PHE A 292 -6.76 -10.87 0.17
C PHE A 292 -7.23 -11.33 1.56
N SER A 293 -8.53 -11.40 1.81
CA SER A 293 -9.07 -11.89 3.08
C SER A 293 -8.65 -13.32 3.38
N ALA A 294 -8.61 -14.18 2.34
CA ALA A 294 -8.11 -15.55 2.47
C ALA A 294 -6.62 -15.59 2.85
N SER A 295 -5.80 -14.64 2.39
CA SER A 295 -4.37 -14.59 2.71
C SER A 295 -4.10 -14.36 4.19
N LEU A 296 -4.99 -13.65 4.90
CA LEU A 296 -4.79 -13.24 6.30
C LEU A 296 -4.72 -14.44 7.27
N ARG A 297 -5.22 -15.61 6.88
CA ARG A 297 -5.09 -16.82 7.69
C ARG A 297 -3.71 -17.48 7.61
N SER A 298 -2.90 -17.12 6.61
CA SER A 298 -1.59 -17.74 6.40
C SER A 298 -0.65 -17.46 7.57
N ALA A 299 0.00 -18.51 8.07
CA ALA A 299 1.08 -18.44 9.04
C ALA A 299 2.45 -18.77 8.41
N ASP A 300 2.57 -18.67 7.09
CA ASP A 300 3.84 -18.84 6.39
C ASP A 300 4.88 -17.83 6.87
N LEU A 301 6.11 -18.30 7.08
CA LEU A 301 7.20 -17.49 7.64
C LEU A 301 7.75 -16.42 6.70
N SER A 302 7.40 -16.48 5.41
CA SER A 302 7.90 -15.56 4.39
C SER A 302 6.91 -14.45 4.07
N ARG A 303 5.68 -14.80 3.68
CA ARG A 303 4.64 -13.85 3.28
C ARG A 303 3.26 -14.50 3.23
N GLN A 304 2.23 -13.68 3.27
CA GLN A 304 0.85 -14.11 3.14
C GLN A 304 0.39 -13.95 1.68
N VAL A 305 -0.08 -15.04 1.09
CA VAL A 305 -0.66 -15.07 -0.26
C VAL A 305 -2.05 -15.68 -0.18
N GLY A 306 -3.00 -15.10 -0.92
CA GLY A 306 -4.36 -15.61 -1.01
C GLY A 306 -4.81 -15.78 -2.44
N ALA A 307 -5.71 -16.73 -2.66
CA ALA A 307 -6.33 -16.97 -3.94
C ALA A 307 -7.82 -17.32 -3.79
N VAL A 308 -8.59 -17.00 -4.82
CA VAL A 308 -10.02 -17.30 -4.91
C VAL A 308 -10.33 -17.84 -6.29
N LEU A 309 -10.95 -19.01 -6.34
CA LEU A 309 -11.50 -19.58 -7.56
C LEU A 309 -12.96 -19.14 -7.71
N THR A 310 -13.31 -18.65 -8.88
CA THR A 310 -14.67 -18.19 -9.17
C THR A 310 -15.21 -18.80 -10.46
N LYS A 311 -16.52 -19.02 -10.49
CA LYS A 311 -17.23 -19.48 -11.68
C LYS A 311 -18.58 -18.77 -11.77
N ASP A 312 -18.93 -18.27 -12.94
CA ASP A 312 -20.20 -17.57 -13.18
C ASP A 312 -20.51 -16.48 -12.15
N ARG A 313 -19.49 -15.69 -11.77
CA ARG A 313 -19.55 -14.66 -10.73
C ARG A 313 -19.93 -15.18 -9.34
N CYS A 314 -19.63 -16.42 -9.05
CA CYS A 314 -19.76 -17.02 -7.73
C CYS A 314 -18.38 -17.45 -7.23
N ILE A 315 -18.11 -17.25 -5.94
CA ILE A 315 -16.90 -17.79 -5.30
C ILE A 315 -17.12 -19.29 -5.11
N VAL A 316 -16.21 -20.09 -5.67
CA VAL A 316 -16.23 -21.57 -5.58
C VAL A 316 -15.38 -22.04 -4.41
N SER A 317 -14.17 -21.51 -4.28
CA SER A 317 -13.24 -21.88 -3.23
C SER A 317 -12.25 -20.77 -2.94
N THR A 318 -11.65 -20.83 -1.78
CA THR A 318 -10.56 -19.93 -1.34
C THR A 318 -9.32 -20.75 -1.03
N GLY A 319 -8.15 -20.14 -1.18
CA GLY A 319 -6.86 -20.73 -0.82
C GLY A 319 -5.96 -19.71 -0.13
N ALA A 320 -5.18 -20.18 0.82
CA ALA A 320 -4.08 -19.43 1.41
C ALA A 320 -2.81 -20.28 1.34
N ASN A 321 -1.65 -19.66 1.30
CA ASN A 321 -0.40 -20.40 1.41
C ASN A 321 -0.18 -20.82 2.85
N ASP A 322 -0.29 -22.12 3.11
CA ASP A 322 -0.10 -22.69 4.44
C ASP A 322 0.22 -24.20 4.36
N VAL A 323 0.61 -24.79 5.48
CA VAL A 323 0.96 -26.21 5.55
C VAL A 323 -0.30 -27.08 5.48
N PRO A 324 -0.33 -28.11 4.61
CA PRO A 324 -1.47 -29.01 4.51
C PRO A 324 -1.52 -29.99 5.69
N LYS A 325 -2.74 -30.38 6.08
CA LYS A 325 -2.97 -31.41 7.10
C LYS A 325 -3.37 -32.75 6.50
N ALA A 326 -3.20 -33.82 7.25
CA ALA A 326 -3.69 -35.14 6.86
C ALA A 326 -5.21 -35.11 6.58
N HIS A 327 -5.63 -35.86 5.58
CA HIS A 327 -7.00 -35.95 5.07
C HIS A 327 -7.52 -34.70 4.35
N GLY A 328 -6.62 -33.72 4.04
CA GLY A 328 -6.91 -32.57 3.19
C GLY A 328 -7.18 -31.27 3.95
N GLY A 329 -7.05 -30.17 3.22
CA GLY A 329 -7.11 -28.81 3.77
C GLY A 329 -5.83 -28.40 4.49
N LEU A 330 -5.89 -27.25 5.15
CA LEU A 330 -4.76 -26.62 5.84
C LEU A 330 -5.00 -26.67 7.35
N TYR A 331 -3.94 -26.53 8.14
CA TYR A 331 -4.07 -26.37 9.58
C TYR A 331 -4.82 -25.10 9.94
N TRP A 332 -5.59 -25.17 11.04
CA TRP A 332 -6.23 -24.07 11.72
C TRP A 332 -5.88 -24.12 13.19
N PRO A 333 -5.73 -22.98 13.87
CA PRO A 333 -5.75 -22.98 15.33
C PRO A 333 -7.14 -23.42 15.82
N GLU A 334 -7.16 -24.18 16.89
CA GLU A 334 -8.39 -24.74 17.48
C GLU A 334 -8.47 -24.31 18.96
N VAL A 335 -9.66 -24.26 19.52
CA VAL A 335 -9.83 -24.01 20.96
C VAL A 335 -9.58 -25.33 21.69
N ASP A 336 -8.65 -25.35 22.62
CA ASP A 336 -8.43 -26.49 23.51
C ASP A 336 -9.61 -26.63 24.49
N ASP A 337 -10.24 -27.78 24.49
CA ASP A 337 -11.46 -28.03 25.30
C ASP A 337 -11.22 -27.94 26.81
N VAL A 338 -9.99 -28.12 27.27
CA VAL A 338 -9.63 -28.12 28.69
C VAL A 338 -9.18 -26.74 29.16
N THR A 339 -8.26 -26.13 28.43
CA THR A 339 -7.67 -24.83 28.82
C THR A 339 -8.46 -23.64 28.29
N GLN A 340 -9.35 -23.84 27.29
CA GLN A 340 -10.06 -22.80 26.55
C GLN A 340 -9.12 -21.81 25.82
N GLU A 341 -7.87 -22.18 25.66
CA GLU A 341 -6.88 -21.41 24.90
C GLU A 341 -6.96 -21.74 23.42
N ILE A 342 -6.64 -20.75 22.57
CA ILE A 342 -6.48 -20.95 21.14
C ILE A 342 -5.08 -21.51 20.90
N VAL A 343 -5.01 -22.77 20.47
CA VAL A 343 -3.77 -23.49 20.26
C VAL A 343 -3.63 -23.92 18.79
N ASP A 344 -2.39 -24.00 18.31
CA ASP A 344 -2.10 -24.55 16.99
C ASP A 344 -1.57 -25.99 17.14
N ALA A 345 -1.71 -26.78 16.05
CA ALA A 345 -1.28 -28.17 16.05
C ALA A 345 0.24 -28.26 16.28
N LYS A 346 0.63 -29.05 17.27
CA LYS A 346 2.05 -29.32 17.57
C LYS A 346 2.73 -29.88 16.29
N ASP A 347 3.88 -29.31 15.94
CA ASP A 347 4.67 -29.65 14.74
C ASP A 347 3.89 -29.52 13.40
N GLY A 348 2.74 -28.89 13.41
CA GLY A 348 1.88 -28.69 12.25
C GLY A 348 2.47 -27.67 11.26
N ARG A 349 2.33 -26.39 11.58
CA ARG A 349 2.84 -25.28 10.77
C ARG A 349 4.35 -25.06 10.97
N ASP A 350 5.01 -24.40 10.02
CA ASP A 350 6.46 -24.21 10.06
C ASP A 350 6.91 -23.40 11.28
N TYR A 351 6.18 -22.38 11.71
CA TYR A 351 6.51 -21.63 12.92
C TYR A 351 6.44 -22.48 14.20
N MET A 352 5.55 -23.50 14.24
CA MET A 352 5.47 -24.46 15.35
C MET A 352 6.67 -25.43 15.38
N ARG A 353 7.36 -25.60 14.23
CA ARG A 353 8.62 -26.35 14.11
C ARG A 353 9.85 -25.48 14.35
N GLY A 354 9.69 -24.15 14.29
CA GLY A 354 10.77 -23.19 14.46
C GLY A 354 11.69 -23.03 13.25
N GLU A 355 11.33 -23.60 12.07
CA GLU A 355 12.16 -23.52 10.88
C GLU A 355 11.34 -23.49 9.57
N ASP A 356 11.90 -22.81 8.57
CA ASP A 356 11.51 -22.92 7.17
C ASP A 356 12.30 -24.05 6.50
N SER A 357 11.60 -25.14 6.13
CA SER A 357 12.22 -26.31 5.51
C SER A 357 12.96 -25.98 4.22
N ASN A 358 12.47 -25.02 3.42
CA ASN A 358 13.13 -24.59 2.18
C ASN A 358 14.45 -23.84 2.47
N ALA A 359 14.47 -22.98 3.50
CA ALA A 359 15.68 -22.29 3.94
C ALA A 359 16.73 -23.30 4.48
N THR A 360 16.28 -24.27 5.28
CA THR A 360 17.14 -25.36 5.79
C THR A 360 17.76 -26.18 4.66
N GLN A 361 16.98 -26.60 3.66
CA GLN A 361 17.49 -27.37 2.52
C GLN A 361 18.44 -26.55 1.64
N LYS A 362 18.17 -25.28 1.38
CA LYS A 362 19.11 -24.39 0.67
C LYS A 362 20.45 -24.27 1.39
N LYS A 363 20.42 -24.18 2.73
CA LYS A 363 21.64 -24.16 3.53
C LYS A 363 22.42 -25.46 3.37
N LEU A 364 21.76 -26.62 3.46
CA LEU A 364 22.41 -27.93 3.25
C LEU A 364 23.04 -28.07 1.85
N ILE A 365 22.36 -27.58 0.80
CA ILE A 365 22.91 -27.56 -0.57
C ILE A 365 24.18 -26.69 -0.62
N ILE A 366 24.15 -25.50 -0.03
CA ILE A 366 25.31 -24.60 0.02
C ILE A 366 26.45 -25.24 0.79
N ASP A 367 26.17 -25.83 1.94
CA ASP A 367 27.19 -26.49 2.78
C ASP A 367 27.81 -27.68 2.03
N SER A 368 27.01 -28.49 1.32
CA SER A 368 27.54 -29.61 0.51
C SER A 368 28.43 -29.15 -0.65
N ILE A 369 28.14 -28.00 -1.27
CA ILE A 369 29.02 -27.40 -2.28
C ILE A 369 30.33 -26.92 -1.64
N LEU A 370 30.23 -26.30 -0.46
CA LEU A 370 31.41 -25.81 0.26
C LEU A 370 32.34 -26.94 0.76
N GLU A 371 31.81 -28.14 1.04
CA GLU A 371 32.60 -29.30 1.46
C GLU A 371 33.63 -29.71 0.41
N VAL A 372 33.31 -29.60 -0.88
CA VAL A 372 34.24 -29.98 -1.98
C VAL A 372 35.17 -28.83 -2.41
N ILE A 373 35.04 -27.65 -1.82
CA ILE A 373 35.87 -26.48 -2.10
C ILE A 373 37.04 -26.43 -1.12
N PRO A 374 38.31 -26.19 -1.60
CA PRO A 374 39.45 -25.99 -0.72
C PRO A 374 39.20 -24.85 0.29
N GLU A 375 39.69 -25.03 1.53
CA GLU A 375 39.40 -24.15 2.66
C GLU A 375 39.71 -22.67 2.37
N GLU A 376 40.83 -22.42 1.66
CA GLU A 376 41.30 -21.07 1.30
C GLU A 376 40.32 -20.27 0.45
N TYR A 377 39.36 -20.93 -0.25
CA TYR A 377 38.36 -20.26 -1.12
C TYR A 377 36.98 -20.20 -0.49
N LYS A 378 36.68 -20.92 0.58
CA LYS A 378 35.33 -21.03 1.16
C LYS A 378 34.74 -19.70 1.55
N GLU A 379 35.47 -18.90 2.32
CA GLU A 379 34.98 -17.58 2.78
C GLU A 379 34.67 -16.62 1.62
N LYS A 380 35.48 -16.66 0.56
CA LYS A 380 35.31 -15.84 -0.64
C LYS A 380 34.13 -16.31 -1.50
N LEU A 381 33.93 -17.62 -1.64
CA LEU A 381 32.92 -18.19 -2.52
C LEU A 381 31.54 -18.31 -1.86
N LYS A 382 31.46 -18.45 -0.55
CA LYS A 382 30.21 -18.60 0.20
C LYS A 382 29.18 -17.48 -0.08
N PRO A 383 29.54 -16.18 -0.08
CA PRO A 383 28.59 -15.10 -0.46
C PRO A 383 28.13 -15.22 -1.91
N LEU A 384 29.01 -15.59 -2.82
CA LEU A 384 28.70 -15.74 -4.25
C LEU A 384 27.75 -16.91 -4.50
N ILE A 385 27.97 -18.05 -3.83
CA ILE A 385 27.06 -19.20 -3.90
C ILE A 385 25.70 -18.85 -3.32
N LYS A 386 25.65 -18.18 -2.16
CA LYS A 386 24.40 -17.70 -1.57
C LYS A 386 23.62 -16.75 -2.46
N SER A 387 24.31 -15.88 -3.21
CA SER A 387 23.68 -14.94 -4.15
C SER A 387 23.31 -15.55 -5.51
N SER A 388 23.75 -16.79 -5.78
CA SER A 388 23.43 -17.52 -7.02
C SER A 388 21.93 -17.88 -7.10
N LYS A 389 21.54 -18.56 -8.18
CA LYS A 389 20.17 -19.07 -8.38
C LYS A 389 19.68 -20.02 -7.28
N ILE A 390 20.56 -20.52 -6.40
CA ILE A 390 20.17 -21.32 -5.23
C ILE A 390 19.19 -20.54 -4.32
N LYS A 391 19.35 -19.23 -4.23
CA LYS A 391 18.42 -18.37 -3.46
C LYS A 391 16.98 -18.46 -3.95
N ASP A 392 16.78 -18.79 -5.24
CA ASP A 392 15.47 -18.79 -5.89
C ASP A 392 14.75 -20.16 -5.83
N ILE A 393 15.39 -21.19 -5.27
CA ILE A 393 14.81 -22.52 -5.05
C ILE A 393 13.65 -22.41 -4.03
N THR A 394 12.48 -22.94 -4.39
CA THR A 394 11.25 -22.95 -3.56
C THR A 394 10.63 -24.33 -3.40
N GLU A 395 11.22 -25.35 -4.00
CA GLU A 395 10.67 -26.70 -4.15
C GLU A 395 10.63 -27.51 -2.85
N TYR A 396 11.42 -27.13 -1.86
CA TYR A 396 11.52 -27.84 -0.57
C TYR A 396 10.58 -27.30 0.50
N GLY A 397 9.76 -26.31 0.16
CA GLY A 397 8.75 -25.76 1.08
C GLY A 397 7.63 -26.76 1.35
N ARG A 398 7.17 -26.82 2.62
CA ARG A 398 6.04 -27.66 3.02
C ARG A 398 4.70 -27.01 2.69
N VAL A 399 4.70 -25.71 2.48
CA VAL A 399 3.53 -24.88 2.25
C VAL A 399 2.94 -25.18 0.88
N VAL A 400 1.64 -25.46 0.81
CA VAL A 400 0.86 -25.44 -0.43
C VAL A 400 0.60 -23.99 -0.79
N HIS A 401 0.88 -23.59 -2.02
CA HIS A 401 0.63 -22.22 -2.46
C HIS A 401 -0.88 -21.95 -2.55
N ALA A 402 -1.27 -20.70 -2.37
CA ALA A 402 -2.68 -20.29 -2.30
C ALA A 402 -3.48 -20.68 -3.53
N GLU A 403 -2.89 -20.54 -4.73
CA GLU A 403 -3.51 -20.91 -6.00
C GLU A 403 -3.81 -22.42 -6.03
N MET A 404 -2.83 -23.22 -5.58
CA MET A 404 -2.99 -24.67 -5.52
C MET A 404 -4.02 -25.08 -4.49
N GLU A 405 -4.05 -24.45 -3.32
CA GLU A 405 -5.08 -24.75 -2.31
C GLU A 405 -6.47 -24.39 -2.82
N ALA A 406 -6.65 -23.27 -3.54
CA ALA A 406 -7.93 -22.94 -4.15
C ALA A 406 -8.39 -24.02 -5.15
N LEU A 407 -7.49 -24.51 -6.02
CA LEU A 407 -7.78 -25.59 -6.97
C LEU A 407 -8.09 -26.92 -6.26
N LEU A 408 -7.27 -27.31 -5.27
CA LEU A 408 -7.44 -28.54 -4.51
C LEU A 408 -8.71 -28.50 -3.65
N SER A 409 -9.05 -27.35 -3.09
CA SER A 409 -10.29 -27.16 -2.32
C SER A 409 -11.52 -27.37 -3.21
N SER A 410 -11.52 -26.80 -4.41
CA SER A 410 -12.58 -27.06 -5.39
C SER A 410 -12.69 -28.55 -5.75
N SER A 411 -11.54 -29.19 -5.98
CA SER A 411 -11.49 -30.63 -6.28
C SER A 411 -12.05 -31.50 -5.15
N ARG A 412 -11.70 -31.19 -3.89
CA ARG A 412 -12.24 -31.91 -2.72
C ARG A 412 -13.77 -31.77 -2.60
N LEU A 413 -14.31 -30.65 -3.06
CA LEU A 413 -15.77 -30.40 -3.08
C LEU A 413 -16.46 -31.00 -4.31
N GLY A 414 -15.72 -31.62 -5.25
CA GLY A 414 -16.26 -32.17 -6.49
C GLY A 414 -16.71 -31.10 -7.51
N ILE A 415 -16.20 -29.88 -7.41
CA ILE A 415 -16.57 -28.78 -8.28
C ILE A 415 -15.52 -28.65 -9.38
N SER A 416 -15.95 -28.64 -10.65
CA SER A 416 -15.06 -28.50 -11.80
C SER A 416 -14.44 -27.11 -11.87
N THR A 417 -13.11 -27.06 -12.02
CA THR A 417 -12.32 -25.85 -12.22
C THR A 417 -12.33 -25.34 -13.66
N TYR A 418 -12.80 -26.18 -14.61
CA TYR A 418 -12.80 -25.86 -16.02
C TYR A 418 -13.61 -24.59 -16.34
N GLY A 419 -12.99 -23.67 -17.06
CA GLY A 419 -13.59 -22.40 -17.46
C GLY A 419 -13.75 -21.38 -16.34
N SER A 420 -13.16 -21.64 -15.15
CA SER A 420 -13.18 -20.71 -13.99
C SER A 420 -12.16 -19.59 -14.14
N ASP A 421 -12.37 -18.50 -13.39
CA ASP A 421 -11.39 -17.45 -13.19
C ASP A 421 -10.72 -17.62 -11.81
N LEU A 422 -9.42 -17.34 -11.73
CA LEU A 422 -8.62 -17.38 -10.50
C LEU A 422 -8.11 -15.98 -10.15
N TYR A 423 -8.36 -15.55 -8.94
CA TYR A 423 -7.86 -14.28 -8.40
C TYR A 423 -6.78 -14.58 -7.38
N CYS A 424 -5.60 -13.99 -7.54
CA CYS A 424 -4.44 -14.17 -6.67
C CYS A 424 -3.90 -12.84 -6.20
N THR A 425 -3.53 -12.73 -4.94
CA THR A 425 -2.88 -11.52 -4.44
C THR A 425 -1.50 -11.29 -5.07
N THR A 426 -0.83 -12.37 -5.50
CA THR A 426 0.49 -12.35 -6.14
C THR A 426 0.45 -13.10 -7.48
N PHE A 427 1.24 -12.65 -8.46
CA PHE A 427 1.41 -13.36 -9.74
C PHE A 427 1.87 -14.80 -9.52
N PRO A 428 1.22 -15.82 -10.10
CA PRO A 428 1.54 -17.22 -9.85
C PRO A 428 2.98 -17.57 -10.20
N CYS A 429 3.62 -18.36 -9.35
CA CYS A 429 4.92 -18.93 -9.68
C CYS A 429 4.77 -19.99 -10.80
N HIS A 430 5.89 -20.38 -11.42
CA HIS A 430 5.87 -21.37 -12.52
C HIS A 430 5.35 -22.74 -12.08
N ASN A 431 5.49 -23.11 -10.80
CA ASN A 431 4.89 -24.34 -10.26
C ASN A 431 3.37 -24.26 -10.17
N CYS A 432 2.80 -23.13 -9.76
CA CYS A 432 1.35 -22.93 -9.78
C CYS A 432 0.83 -22.80 -11.21
N ALA A 433 1.54 -22.10 -12.09
CA ALA A 433 1.12 -21.83 -13.46
C ALA A 433 0.82 -23.09 -14.26
N LYS A 434 1.68 -24.14 -14.18
CA LYS A 434 1.43 -25.42 -14.87
C LYS A 434 0.14 -26.09 -14.40
N HIS A 435 -0.20 -26.00 -13.12
CA HIS A 435 -1.43 -26.57 -12.57
C HIS A 435 -2.66 -25.74 -12.93
N ILE A 436 -2.53 -24.43 -12.98
CA ILE A 436 -3.57 -23.50 -13.42
C ILE A 436 -3.96 -23.80 -14.88
N VAL A 437 -2.96 -23.95 -15.75
CA VAL A 437 -3.18 -24.35 -17.17
C VAL A 437 -3.84 -25.72 -17.23
N ALA A 438 -3.31 -26.73 -16.53
CA ALA A 438 -3.83 -28.10 -16.54
C ALA A 438 -5.24 -28.21 -15.94
N ALA A 439 -5.61 -27.34 -15.00
CA ALA A 439 -6.94 -27.28 -14.38
C ALA A 439 -8.01 -26.63 -15.29
N GLY A 440 -7.62 -26.11 -16.45
CA GLY A 440 -8.54 -25.47 -17.41
C GLY A 440 -9.04 -24.10 -16.95
N ILE A 441 -8.24 -23.37 -16.19
CA ILE A 441 -8.56 -21.98 -15.79
C ILE A 441 -8.55 -21.11 -17.04
N LYS A 442 -9.52 -20.22 -17.13
CA LYS A 442 -9.68 -19.31 -18.27
C LYS A 442 -8.88 -18.02 -18.08
N ARG A 443 -8.90 -17.44 -16.89
CA ARG A 443 -8.28 -16.16 -16.56
C ARG A 443 -7.68 -16.20 -15.16
N VAL A 444 -6.51 -15.59 -15.00
CA VAL A 444 -5.87 -15.30 -13.70
C VAL A 444 -5.77 -13.79 -13.54
N VAL A 445 -6.26 -13.25 -12.43
CA VAL A 445 -6.14 -11.85 -12.07
C VAL A 445 -5.22 -11.72 -10.86
N TYR A 446 -4.21 -10.85 -10.94
CA TYR A 446 -3.21 -10.70 -9.87
C TYR A 446 -2.92 -9.23 -9.55
N VAL A 447 -2.47 -8.94 -8.32
CA VAL A 447 -2.09 -7.60 -7.87
C VAL A 447 -0.58 -7.44 -7.85
N GLU A 448 0.11 -8.24 -7.03
CA GLU A 448 1.55 -8.14 -6.84
C GLU A 448 2.30 -8.89 -7.96
N PRO A 449 3.26 -8.23 -8.67
CA PRO A 449 4.11 -8.93 -9.62
C PRO A 449 5.08 -9.89 -8.88
N TYR A 450 5.44 -11.00 -9.54
CA TYR A 450 6.44 -11.93 -9.02
C TYR A 450 7.58 -12.10 -10.03
N PRO A 451 8.64 -11.27 -9.95
CA PRO A 451 9.73 -11.25 -10.94
C PRO A 451 10.49 -12.57 -11.08
N LYS A 452 10.49 -13.40 -10.03
CA LYS A 452 11.15 -14.74 -10.04
C LYS A 452 10.33 -15.79 -10.77
N SER A 453 9.09 -15.51 -11.12
CA SER A 453 8.25 -16.46 -11.84
C SER A 453 8.79 -16.69 -13.25
N LYS A 454 8.92 -17.96 -13.62
CA LYS A 454 9.23 -18.41 -14.97
C LYS A 454 7.97 -18.91 -15.71
N ALA A 455 6.78 -18.53 -15.24
CA ALA A 455 5.52 -18.99 -15.80
C ALA A 455 5.38 -18.63 -17.29
N LEU A 456 5.72 -17.39 -17.66
CA LEU A 456 5.65 -16.93 -19.06
C LEU A 456 6.74 -17.56 -19.93
N ASP A 457 7.93 -17.80 -19.39
CA ASP A 457 9.04 -18.42 -20.11
C ASP A 457 8.73 -19.89 -20.43
N PHE A 458 8.17 -20.63 -19.45
CA PHE A 458 7.94 -22.06 -19.56
C PHE A 458 6.63 -22.44 -20.25
N HIS A 459 5.65 -21.55 -20.25
CA HIS A 459 4.30 -21.78 -20.76
C HIS A 459 3.83 -20.70 -21.74
N SER A 460 4.76 -20.16 -22.55
CA SER A 460 4.47 -19.14 -23.56
C SER A 460 3.47 -19.60 -24.65
N ASP A 461 3.35 -20.91 -24.84
CA ASP A 461 2.38 -21.58 -25.70
C ASP A 461 0.95 -21.56 -25.13
N SER A 462 0.81 -21.48 -23.81
CA SER A 462 -0.47 -21.69 -23.10
C SER A 462 -0.90 -20.47 -22.28
N ILE A 463 0.01 -19.55 -21.91
CA ILE A 463 -0.27 -18.36 -21.10
C ILE A 463 -0.05 -17.10 -21.94
N SER A 464 -0.91 -16.10 -21.76
CA SER A 464 -0.81 -14.81 -22.43
C SER A 464 -1.11 -13.66 -21.48
N LEU A 465 -0.40 -12.53 -21.62
CA LEU A 465 -0.76 -11.27 -20.98
C LEU A 465 -1.76 -10.46 -21.83
N ASN A 466 -2.02 -10.89 -23.07
CA ASN A 466 -2.97 -10.24 -23.95
C ASN A 466 -4.39 -10.74 -23.66
N GLN A 467 -5.26 -9.83 -23.23
CA GLN A 467 -6.66 -10.14 -22.89
C GLN A 467 -7.51 -10.71 -24.04
N ARG A 468 -7.06 -10.57 -25.28
CA ARG A 468 -7.75 -11.08 -26.47
C ARG A 468 -7.23 -12.44 -26.93
N SER A 469 -6.35 -13.06 -26.18
CA SER A 469 -5.79 -14.38 -26.51
C SER A 469 -6.78 -15.50 -26.25
N SER A 470 -6.65 -16.62 -26.97
CA SER A 470 -7.32 -17.89 -26.66
C SER A 470 -6.63 -18.69 -25.55
N ASN A 471 -5.42 -18.28 -25.16
CA ASN A 471 -4.65 -18.88 -24.08
C ASN A 471 -5.22 -18.47 -22.70
N VAL A 472 -4.71 -19.07 -21.65
CA VAL A 472 -5.01 -18.62 -20.27
C VAL A 472 -4.50 -17.19 -20.09
N VAL A 473 -5.39 -16.25 -19.85
CA VAL A 473 -5.04 -14.84 -19.72
C VAL A 473 -4.59 -14.53 -18.30
N PHE A 474 -3.36 -14.06 -18.14
CA PHE A 474 -2.86 -13.50 -16.86
C PHE A 474 -2.97 -11.98 -16.92
N ALA A 475 -3.92 -11.40 -16.19
CA ALA A 475 -4.26 -9.99 -16.24
C ALA A 475 -3.92 -9.28 -14.92
N PRO A 476 -3.36 -8.07 -14.94
CA PRO A 476 -3.23 -7.25 -13.75
C PRO A 476 -4.62 -6.86 -13.24
N PHE A 477 -4.74 -6.75 -11.92
CA PHE A 477 -5.96 -6.28 -11.27
C PHE A 477 -6.18 -4.78 -11.55
N ILE A 478 -7.42 -4.42 -11.85
CA ILE A 478 -7.87 -3.03 -12.05
C ILE A 478 -9.08 -2.77 -11.18
N GLY A 479 -9.09 -1.64 -10.48
CA GLY A 479 -10.18 -1.24 -9.58
C GLY A 479 -9.70 -0.81 -8.20
N VAL A 480 -10.59 -0.87 -7.23
CA VAL A 480 -10.30 -0.57 -5.82
C VAL A 480 -9.51 -1.71 -5.19
N GLY A 481 -8.30 -1.39 -4.73
CA GLY A 481 -7.42 -2.37 -4.11
C GLY A 481 -7.98 -2.92 -2.79
N PRO A 482 -7.59 -4.15 -2.40
CA PRO A 482 -8.08 -4.80 -1.19
C PRO A 482 -7.88 -3.95 0.08
N ARG A 483 -6.79 -3.18 0.13
CA ARG A 483 -6.45 -2.31 1.26
C ARG A 483 -7.54 -1.27 1.56
N SER A 484 -8.11 -0.66 0.53
CA SER A 484 -9.11 0.42 0.67
C SER A 484 -10.54 -0.07 0.51
N PHE A 485 -10.73 -1.35 0.15
CA PHE A 485 -12.03 -1.93 -0.16
C PHE A 485 -13.04 -1.78 0.97
N PHE A 486 -12.68 -2.21 2.18
CA PHE A 486 -13.58 -2.18 3.34
C PHE A 486 -14.00 -0.75 3.69
N ASN A 487 -13.04 0.18 3.74
CA ASN A 487 -13.30 1.58 4.09
C ASN A 487 -14.16 2.31 3.06
N LEU A 488 -14.06 1.95 1.79
CA LEU A 488 -14.78 2.65 0.71
C LEU A 488 -16.14 2.05 0.41
N PHE A 489 -16.33 0.74 0.57
CA PHE A 489 -17.60 0.09 0.23
C PHE A 489 -18.51 -0.19 1.43
N SER A 490 -17.98 -0.25 2.65
CA SER A 490 -18.82 -0.34 3.85
C SER A 490 -19.62 0.95 4.04
N THR A 491 -20.89 0.85 4.35
CA THR A 491 -21.73 2.02 4.63
C THR A 491 -21.56 2.55 6.05
N ASN A 492 -21.25 1.69 7.03
CA ASN A 492 -21.27 2.05 8.45
C ASN A 492 -20.02 1.62 9.24
N LEU A 493 -19.29 0.58 8.76
CA LEU A 493 -18.24 -0.05 9.56
C LEU A 493 -16.81 0.36 9.14
N GLY A 494 -16.66 1.09 8.03
CA GLY A 494 -15.36 1.59 7.58
C GLY A 494 -14.91 2.83 8.36
N SER A 495 -13.65 3.22 8.18
CA SER A 495 -13.16 4.52 8.67
C SER A 495 -13.78 5.64 7.84
N GLY A 496 -14.46 6.55 8.47
CA GLY A 496 -15.12 7.67 7.83
C GLY A 496 -16.59 7.79 8.25
N TYR A 497 -17.27 8.82 7.73
CA TYR A 497 -18.67 8.99 8.08
C TYR A 497 -19.57 7.94 7.41
N PRO A 498 -20.71 7.59 8.04
CA PRO A 498 -21.68 6.67 7.47
C PRO A 498 -22.27 7.19 6.15
N VAL A 499 -22.49 6.29 5.20
CA VAL A 499 -23.11 6.62 3.90
C VAL A 499 -24.59 6.26 3.93
N THR A 500 -25.44 7.25 3.82
CA THR A 500 -26.90 7.08 3.72
C THR A 500 -27.31 6.92 2.26
N ARG A 501 -28.19 5.95 1.96
CA ARG A 501 -28.67 5.65 0.61
C ARG A 501 -30.12 6.03 0.36
N LYS A 502 -30.90 6.27 1.40
CA LYS A 502 -32.32 6.59 1.30
C LYS A 502 -32.70 7.71 2.26
N THR A 503 -33.73 8.45 1.88
CA THR A 503 -34.41 9.40 2.74
C THR A 503 -35.26 8.68 3.81
N GLU A 504 -35.79 9.40 4.78
CA GLU A 504 -36.72 8.86 5.78
C GLU A 504 -37.98 8.25 5.13
N ASP A 505 -38.43 8.82 4.01
CA ASP A 505 -39.57 8.32 3.23
C ASP A 505 -39.22 7.12 2.32
N GLY A 506 -37.98 6.59 2.40
CA GLY A 506 -37.54 5.41 1.67
C GLY A 506 -37.16 5.67 0.20
N GLN A 507 -37.13 6.92 -0.25
CA GLN A 507 -36.65 7.24 -1.59
C GLN A 507 -35.12 7.24 -1.68
N ALA A 508 -34.57 6.98 -2.87
CA ALA A 508 -33.14 7.07 -3.10
C ALA A 508 -32.65 8.51 -2.85
N LEU A 509 -31.56 8.63 -2.07
CA LEU A 509 -30.98 9.93 -1.75
C LEU A 509 -30.39 10.55 -3.02
N ASP A 510 -30.72 11.81 -3.30
CA ASP A 510 -30.04 12.56 -4.34
C ASP A 510 -28.64 12.99 -3.86
N TRP A 511 -27.63 12.78 -4.68
CA TRP A 511 -26.23 13.05 -4.34
C TRP A 511 -25.66 14.11 -5.28
N ASN A 512 -25.12 15.19 -4.71
CA ASN A 512 -24.54 16.29 -5.43
C ASN A 512 -23.03 16.39 -5.20
N GLU A 513 -22.26 16.51 -6.27
CA GLU A 513 -20.81 16.62 -6.24
C GLU A 513 -20.32 17.87 -5.48
N SER A 514 -21.02 19.00 -5.59
CA SER A 514 -20.63 20.26 -4.93
C SER A 514 -20.70 20.19 -3.40
N ASP A 515 -21.60 19.38 -2.86
CA ASP A 515 -21.86 19.27 -1.43
C ASP A 515 -21.16 18.04 -0.82
N ALA A 516 -20.58 17.20 -1.67
CA ALA A 516 -19.94 15.97 -1.25
C ALA A 516 -18.69 16.24 -0.39
N LYS A 517 -18.49 15.39 0.61
CA LYS A 517 -17.36 15.41 1.55
C LYS A 517 -16.45 14.22 1.30
N LEU A 518 -15.15 14.39 1.56
CA LEU A 518 -14.24 13.26 1.61
C LEU A 518 -14.73 12.28 2.68
N ARG A 519 -14.87 11.02 2.31
CA ARG A 519 -15.36 9.98 3.20
C ARG A 519 -14.43 9.72 4.36
N THR A 520 -13.12 9.69 4.09
CA THR A 520 -12.09 9.56 5.11
C THR A 520 -11.34 10.88 5.21
N GLN A 521 -11.58 11.60 6.28
CA GLN A 521 -11.01 12.92 6.50
C GLN A 521 -9.70 12.84 7.29
N MET A 522 -8.77 13.75 6.99
CA MET A 522 -7.58 13.95 7.81
C MET A 522 -7.86 14.96 8.92
N LEU A 523 -7.51 14.58 10.15
CA LEU A 523 -7.52 15.54 11.26
C LEU A 523 -6.26 16.41 11.20
N PRO A 524 -6.38 17.74 11.02
CA PRO A 524 -5.24 18.64 10.78
C PRO A 524 -4.16 18.59 11.88
N CYS A 525 -4.57 18.46 13.13
CA CYS A 525 -3.67 18.42 14.26
C CYS A 525 -2.71 17.21 14.30
N SER A 526 -3.02 16.13 13.61
CA SER A 526 -2.19 14.92 13.61
C SER A 526 -1.17 14.87 12.47
N TYR A 527 -1.51 15.30 11.28
CA TYR A 527 -0.62 15.22 10.10
C TYR A 527 0.24 16.48 9.92
N ILE A 528 -0.23 17.64 10.34
CA ILE A 528 0.56 18.88 10.31
C ILE A 528 1.82 18.76 11.20
N GLU A 529 1.68 18.19 12.40
CA GLU A 529 2.83 17.91 13.26
C GLU A 529 3.81 16.93 12.59
N ARG A 530 3.32 15.89 11.93
CA ARG A 530 4.17 14.92 11.22
C ARG A 530 4.88 15.52 10.02
N GLU A 531 4.24 16.46 9.30
CA GLU A 531 4.91 17.21 8.23
C GLU A 531 6.03 18.11 8.77
N THR A 532 5.84 18.75 9.92
CA THR A 532 6.88 19.54 10.58
C THR A 532 8.08 18.68 10.95
N ILE A 533 7.84 17.47 11.47
CA ILE A 533 8.90 16.49 11.74
C ILE A 533 9.62 16.10 10.44
N ALA A 534 8.88 15.82 9.36
CA ALA A 534 9.45 15.47 8.07
C ALA A 534 10.34 16.61 7.51
N ALA A 535 9.87 17.85 7.59
CA ALA A 535 10.64 19.02 7.16
C ALA A 535 11.93 19.20 8.00
N THR A 536 11.86 18.98 9.31
CA THR A 536 13.02 19.05 10.21
C THR A 536 14.06 17.96 9.89
N LEU A 537 13.62 16.73 9.63
CA LEU A 537 14.51 15.63 9.23
C LEU A 537 15.22 15.94 7.91
N LEU A 538 14.49 16.49 6.94
CA LEU A 538 15.06 16.88 5.65
C LEU A 538 16.10 18.00 5.82
N SER A 539 15.82 19.02 6.64
CA SER A 539 16.75 20.13 6.91
C SER A 539 18.06 19.62 7.52
N ARG A 540 17.98 18.71 8.50
CA ARG A 540 19.18 18.08 9.09
C ARG A 540 20.02 17.34 8.05
N TYR A 541 19.36 16.55 7.17
CA TYR A 541 20.05 15.87 6.08
C TYR A 541 20.79 16.84 5.16
N LEU A 542 20.15 17.96 4.79
CA LEU A 542 20.77 18.97 3.93
C LEU A 542 21.97 19.65 4.60
N GLU A 543 21.89 19.92 5.91
CA GLU A 543 22.99 20.47 6.69
C GLU A 543 24.17 19.50 6.82
N GLU A 544 23.90 18.21 7.10
CA GLU A 544 24.93 17.16 7.17
C GLU A 544 25.61 16.95 5.81
N SER A 545 24.83 16.91 4.72
CA SER A 545 25.36 16.77 3.37
C SER A 545 26.23 17.94 2.90
N GLN A 546 25.99 19.17 3.41
CA GLN A 546 26.82 20.32 3.14
C GLN A 546 28.12 20.30 3.95
N ASN A 547 28.07 19.77 5.18
CA ASN A 547 29.25 19.66 6.04
C ASN A 547 30.21 18.56 5.59
N ASP A 548 29.70 17.46 4.99
CA ASP A 548 30.52 16.38 4.43
C ASP A 548 31.18 16.75 3.07
N ALA A 549 30.72 17.85 2.44
CA ALA A 549 31.26 18.36 1.17
C ALA A 549 32.39 19.42 1.37
N HIS A 550 32.68 19.80 2.62
CA HIS A 550 33.80 20.64 3.02
C HIS A 550 34.86 19.84 3.78
#